data_cc6151e3378b824dad799631e920858e
#
_entry.id   cc6151e3378b824dad799631e920858e
#
_cell.length_a   1.000
_cell.length_b   1.000
_cell.length_c   1.000
_cell.angle_alpha   90.00
_cell.angle_beta   90.00
_cell.angle_gamma   90.00
#
_symmetry.space_group_name_H-M   'P 1'
#
loop_
_entity.id
_entity.type
_entity.pdbx_description
1 polymer ?
#
loop_
_entity_poly.entity_id
_entity_poly.type
_entity_poly.pdbx_seq_one_letter_code
_entity_poly.pdbx_strand_id
1 'polypeptide(L)'
;RLWNISLKMKILYQGSPGAYSHLAALEVYPEAEILPCKTFDECFSRAQKDDELKIIIPESNKTTGNIGIEYLIFKYRLNIYAEHFHKIEHNLLGLSGAKITDIKNVLSHAQGLSQCSNFIKKNNLIENVRADTAGSAELISKNNIISDAAIASKLSAKIYKLDVITSNIENEKGN
;
A
#
# COMPACT_ATOMS: atom_id res chain seq x y z
N ARG A 1 4.84 -42.91 -3.12
CA ARG A 1 4.48 -41.64 -3.75
C ARG A 1 4.80 -40.57 -2.71
N LEU A 2 5.97 -39.93 -2.90
CA LEU A 2 6.38 -38.78 -2.12
C LEU A 2 5.46 -37.59 -2.55
N TRP A 3 4.67 -37.09 -1.65
CA TRP A 3 3.93 -35.84 -1.83
C TRP A 3 4.96 -34.73 -1.86
N ASN A 4 5.26 -34.21 -3.05
CA ASN A 4 5.97 -32.94 -3.20
C ASN A 4 5.02 -31.85 -2.74
N ILE A 5 5.00 -31.58 -1.44
CA ILE A 5 4.45 -30.34 -0.92
C ILE A 5 5.50 -29.29 -1.29
N SER A 6 5.34 -28.67 -2.46
CA SER A 6 6.05 -27.45 -2.77
C SER A 6 5.61 -26.44 -1.71
N LEU A 7 6.43 -26.25 -0.68
CA LEU A 7 6.19 -25.20 0.32
C LEU A 7 6.18 -23.87 -0.43
N LYS A 8 5.00 -23.28 -0.54
CA LYS A 8 4.81 -22.00 -1.20
C LYS A 8 5.56 -20.94 -0.39
N MET A 9 6.47 -20.21 -1.03
CA MET A 9 7.21 -19.11 -0.38
C MET A 9 6.22 -18.14 0.27
N LYS A 10 6.52 -17.70 1.49
CA LYS A 10 5.68 -16.74 2.23
C LYS A 10 6.40 -15.41 2.36
N ILE A 11 5.73 -14.33 1.97
CA ILE A 11 6.27 -12.97 2.01
C ILE A 11 5.41 -12.12 2.94
N LEU A 12 6.03 -11.57 3.97
CA LEU A 12 5.39 -10.62 4.87
C LEU A 12 5.59 -9.20 4.36
N TYR A 13 4.59 -8.36 4.54
CA TYR A 13 4.69 -6.92 4.30
C TYR A 13 3.90 -6.15 5.37
N GLN A 14 4.27 -4.88 5.60
CA GLN A 14 3.51 -4.01 6.50
C GLN A 14 2.41 -3.27 5.73
N GLY A 15 1.20 -3.27 6.28
CA GLY A 15 0.05 -2.53 5.77
C GLY A 15 -1.17 -3.40 5.51
N SER A 16 -2.24 -2.76 5.04
CA SER A 16 -3.49 -3.40 4.66
C SER A 16 -3.40 -4.03 3.25
N PRO A 17 -4.23 -5.03 2.92
CA PRO A 17 -4.32 -5.56 1.56
C PRO A 17 -4.54 -4.43 0.54
N GLY A 18 -3.70 -4.41 -0.51
CA GLY A 18 -3.69 -3.32 -1.50
C GLY A 18 -2.64 -2.23 -1.24
N ALA A 19 -1.89 -2.28 -0.15
CA ALA A 19 -0.76 -1.37 0.08
C ALA A 19 0.30 -1.50 -1.02
N TYR A 20 1.14 -0.48 -1.21
CA TYR A 20 2.20 -0.50 -2.22
C TYR A 20 3.23 -1.61 -1.97
N SER A 21 3.53 -1.93 -0.71
CA SER A 21 4.36 -3.09 -0.37
C SER A 21 3.71 -4.42 -0.78
N HIS A 22 2.36 -4.51 -0.77
CA HIS A 22 1.65 -5.67 -1.31
C HIS A 22 1.82 -5.79 -2.83
N LEU A 23 1.70 -4.66 -3.56
CA LEU A 23 1.95 -4.66 -5.01
C LEU A 23 3.38 -5.07 -5.32
N ALA A 24 4.37 -4.47 -4.65
CA ALA A 24 5.77 -4.80 -4.82
C ALA A 24 6.04 -6.30 -4.56
N ALA A 25 5.42 -6.87 -3.52
CA ALA A 25 5.52 -8.30 -3.23
C ALA A 25 4.96 -9.18 -4.35
N LEU A 26 3.80 -8.82 -4.92
CA LEU A 26 3.18 -9.54 -6.05
C LEU A 26 4.00 -9.41 -7.34
N GLU A 27 4.66 -8.27 -7.57
CA GLU A 27 5.54 -8.10 -8.74
C GLU A 27 6.78 -8.97 -8.68
N VAL A 28 7.41 -9.06 -7.51
CA VAL A 28 8.65 -9.82 -7.32
C VAL A 28 8.37 -11.33 -7.16
N TYR A 29 7.28 -11.68 -6.47
CA TYR A 29 6.95 -13.04 -6.07
C TYR A 29 5.48 -13.38 -6.39
N PRO A 30 5.08 -13.45 -7.66
CA PRO A 30 3.66 -13.62 -8.05
C PRO A 30 3.04 -14.94 -7.56
N GLU A 31 3.87 -15.97 -7.33
CA GLU A 31 3.41 -17.29 -6.86
C GLU A 31 3.48 -17.44 -5.33
N ALA A 32 4.01 -16.45 -4.60
CA ALA A 32 4.13 -16.53 -3.16
C ALA A 32 2.78 -16.31 -2.45
N GLU A 33 2.71 -16.77 -1.22
CA GLU A 33 1.66 -16.38 -0.28
C GLU A 33 2.06 -15.05 0.37
N ILE A 34 1.32 -13.98 0.07
CA ILE A 34 1.63 -12.63 0.55
C ILE A 34 0.78 -12.34 1.78
N LEU A 35 1.43 -12.06 2.92
CA LEU A 35 0.79 -11.96 4.23
C LEU A 35 0.98 -10.57 4.85
N PRO A 36 -0.10 -9.87 5.23
CA PRO A 36 -0.03 -8.56 5.87
C PRO A 36 0.43 -8.66 7.33
N CYS A 37 1.17 -7.64 7.77
CA CYS A 37 1.49 -7.36 9.16
C CYS A 37 1.03 -5.95 9.53
N LYS A 38 0.70 -5.73 10.79
CA LYS A 38 0.24 -4.41 11.25
C LYS A 38 1.38 -3.40 11.35
N THR A 39 2.57 -3.87 11.72
CA THR A 39 3.74 -3.02 11.93
C THR A 39 4.99 -3.62 11.28
N PHE A 40 5.99 -2.77 11.04
CA PHE A 40 7.32 -3.25 10.61
C PHE A 40 7.92 -4.19 11.66
N ASP A 41 7.83 -3.85 12.93
CA ASP A 41 8.36 -4.68 14.03
C ASP A 41 7.75 -6.10 14.01
N GLU A 42 6.46 -6.24 13.73
CA GLU A 42 5.79 -7.53 13.55
C GLU A 42 6.38 -8.33 12.38
N CYS A 43 6.60 -7.70 11.22
CA CYS A 43 7.23 -8.36 10.06
C CYS A 43 8.60 -8.93 10.44
N PHE A 44 9.45 -8.10 11.03
CA PHE A 44 10.81 -8.47 11.43
C PHE A 44 10.82 -9.54 12.51
N SER A 45 9.98 -9.42 13.53
CA SER A 45 9.87 -10.40 14.62
C SER A 45 9.41 -11.77 14.13
N ARG A 46 8.50 -11.82 13.16
CA ARG A 46 8.03 -13.08 12.58
C ARG A 46 9.10 -13.73 11.71
N ALA A 47 9.77 -12.95 10.84
CA ALA A 47 10.84 -13.46 9.98
C ALA A 47 12.06 -13.94 10.77
N GLN A 48 12.37 -13.31 11.92
CA GLN A 48 13.46 -13.78 12.79
C GLN A 48 13.20 -15.18 13.37
N LYS A 49 11.94 -15.55 13.56
CA LYS A 49 11.54 -16.81 14.20
C LYS A 49 11.31 -17.95 13.19
N ASP A 50 11.27 -17.65 11.92
CA ASP A 50 10.94 -18.59 10.86
C ASP A 50 11.73 -18.24 9.58
N ASP A 51 12.75 -19.02 9.30
CA ASP A 51 13.67 -18.83 8.16
C ASP A 51 12.99 -18.99 6.80
N GLU A 52 11.81 -19.61 6.74
CA GLU A 52 11.01 -19.74 5.52
C GLU A 52 10.27 -18.45 5.18
N LEU A 53 10.08 -17.55 6.14
CA LEU A 53 9.46 -16.25 5.93
C LEU A 53 10.46 -15.26 5.34
N LYS A 54 10.04 -14.56 4.30
CA LYS A 54 10.74 -13.39 3.76
C LYS A 54 9.91 -12.14 4.05
N ILE A 55 10.55 -10.99 4.09
CA ILE A 55 9.86 -9.72 4.26
C ILE A 55 10.16 -8.80 3.08
N ILE A 56 9.17 -8.04 2.65
CA ILE A 56 9.34 -6.91 1.74
C ILE A 56 8.93 -5.63 2.47
N ILE A 57 9.86 -4.71 2.58
CA ILE A 57 9.71 -3.49 3.37
C ILE A 57 10.18 -2.30 2.55
N PRO A 58 9.46 -1.17 2.56
CA PRO A 58 9.97 0.04 1.94
C PRO A 58 11.17 0.55 2.74
N GLU A 59 12.26 0.82 2.06
CA GLU A 59 13.49 1.36 2.63
C GLU A 59 13.53 2.88 2.45
N SER A 60 13.23 3.33 1.26
CA SER A 60 13.23 4.76 0.93
C SER A 60 12.12 5.10 -0.09
N ASN A 61 11.79 6.37 -0.14
CA ASN A 61 10.89 6.92 -1.13
C ASN A 61 11.52 8.20 -1.68
N LYS A 62 11.45 8.43 -2.99
CA LYS A 62 12.06 9.57 -3.67
C LYS A 62 11.63 10.92 -3.07
N THR A 63 10.40 11.02 -2.59
CA THR A 63 9.83 12.27 -2.04
C THR A 63 10.19 12.49 -0.58
N THR A 64 10.22 11.44 0.24
CA THR A 64 10.41 11.54 1.69
C THR A 64 11.76 11.04 2.18
N GLY A 65 12.54 10.42 1.29
CA GLY A 65 13.84 9.84 1.62
C GLY A 65 13.74 8.53 2.41
N ASN A 66 14.72 8.29 3.25
CA ASN A 66 14.85 7.09 4.06
C ASN A 66 13.71 6.94 5.09
N ILE A 67 13.16 5.74 5.22
CA ILE A 67 12.06 5.41 6.16
C ILE A 67 12.58 5.03 7.55
N GLY A 68 13.88 4.75 7.67
CA GLY A 68 14.52 4.50 8.97
C GLY A 68 14.29 3.09 9.51
N ILE A 69 14.33 2.08 8.65
CA ILE A 69 14.15 0.67 9.04
C ILE A 69 15.45 -0.02 9.49
N GLU A 70 16.61 0.63 9.35
CA GLU A 70 17.93 0.03 9.59
C GLU A 70 18.08 -0.47 11.01
N TYR A 71 17.49 0.23 11.99
CA TYR A 71 17.52 -0.22 13.37
C TYR A 71 16.79 -1.56 13.57
N LEU A 72 15.73 -1.86 12.78
CA LEU A 72 15.02 -3.15 12.83
C LEU A 72 15.87 -4.26 12.23
N ILE A 73 16.57 -3.98 11.12
CA ILE A 73 17.51 -4.93 10.50
C ILE A 73 18.55 -5.36 11.53
N PHE A 74 19.15 -4.37 12.22
CA PHE A 74 20.14 -4.63 13.27
C PHE A 74 19.54 -5.34 14.49
N LYS A 75 18.40 -4.85 15.01
CA LYS A 75 17.68 -5.41 16.17
C LYS A 75 17.35 -6.89 15.98
N TYR A 76 16.83 -7.25 14.81
CA TYR A 76 16.39 -8.61 14.50
C TYR A 76 17.45 -9.46 13.78
N ARG A 77 18.65 -8.90 13.52
CA ARG A 77 19.78 -9.58 12.87
C ARG A 77 19.38 -10.22 11.53
N LEU A 78 18.56 -9.55 10.76
CA LEU A 78 18.20 -9.96 9.41
C LEU A 78 19.15 -9.33 8.39
N ASN A 79 19.19 -9.89 7.18
CA ASN A 79 20.02 -9.42 6.09
C ASN A 79 19.16 -8.99 4.91
N ILE A 80 19.52 -7.89 4.25
CA ILE A 80 18.98 -7.51 2.95
C ILE A 80 19.69 -8.39 1.90
N TYR A 81 18.93 -9.08 1.07
CA TYR A 81 19.47 -9.91 -0.01
C TYR A 81 19.03 -9.49 -1.41
N ALA A 82 18.04 -8.60 -1.50
CA ALA A 82 17.58 -8.04 -2.76
C ALA A 82 16.93 -6.67 -2.54
N GLU A 83 16.86 -5.89 -3.61
CA GLU A 83 16.11 -4.64 -3.67
C GLU A 83 15.17 -4.64 -4.88
N HIS A 84 14.09 -3.89 -4.78
CA HIS A 84 13.11 -3.71 -5.84
C HIS A 84 12.62 -2.27 -5.89
N PHE A 85 12.56 -1.69 -7.09
CA PHE A 85 12.01 -0.35 -7.31
C PHE A 85 10.58 -0.47 -7.81
N HIS A 86 9.63 -0.08 -6.95
CA HIS A 86 8.21 -0.07 -7.28
C HIS A 86 7.74 1.36 -7.55
N LYS A 87 7.12 1.57 -8.72
CA LYS A 87 6.55 2.87 -9.07
C LYS A 87 5.25 3.11 -8.31
N ILE A 88 5.19 4.20 -7.56
CA ILE A 88 3.99 4.62 -6.85
C ILE A 88 3.06 5.39 -7.82
N GLU A 89 1.85 4.86 -8.02
CA GLU A 89 0.79 5.51 -8.79
C GLU A 89 -0.43 5.70 -7.91
N HIS A 90 -0.74 6.93 -7.59
CA HIS A 90 -1.91 7.28 -6.80
C HIS A 90 -3.16 7.43 -7.65
N ASN A 91 -4.27 6.86 -7.17
CA ASN A 91 -5.55 6.93 -7.86
C ASN A 91 -6.63 7.40 -6.89
N LEU A 92 -7.59 8.15 -7.39
CA LEU A 92 -8.81 8.49 -6.65
C LEU A 92 -9.79 7.34 -6.79
N LEU A 93 -10.13 6.71 -5.67
CA LEU A 93 -11.02 5.55 -5.59
C LEU A 93 -12.32 5.93 -4.88
N GLY A 94 -13.44 5.58 -5.46
CA GLY A 94 -14.75 5.83 -4.87
C GLY A 94 -15.70 4.66 -5.05
N LEU A 95 -16.92 4.78 -4.54
CA LEU A 95 -17.96 3.79 -4.73
C LEU A 95 -18.30 3.63 -6.22
N SER A 96 -18.82 2.47 -6.57
CA SER A 96 -19.16 2.21 -7.97
C SER A 96 -20.17 3.22 -8.51
N GLY A 97 -19.85 3.76 -9.68
CA GLY A 97 -20.65 4.81 -10.35
C GLY A 97 -20.41 6.23 -9.84
N ALA A 98 -19.61 6.45 -8.78
CA ALA A 98 -19.29 7.79 -8.29
C ALA A 98 -18.46 8.57 -9.32
N LYS A 99 -18.75 9.84 -9.47
CA LYS A 99 -18.03 10.79 -10.33
C LYS A 99 -17.25 11.78 -9.48
N ILE A 100 -16.23 12.39 -10.05
CA ILE A 100 -15.43 13.40 -9.34
C ILE A 100 -16.30 14.54 -8.76
N THR A 101 -17.37 14.89 -9.41
CA THR A 101 -18.33 15.92 -8.97
C THR A 101 -19.12 15.56 -7.72
N ASP A 102 -19.20 14.27 -7.38
CA ASP A 102 -19.91 13.77 -6.20
C ASP A 102 -18.99 13.81 -4.98
N ILE A 103 -17.67 13.81 -5.19
CA ILE A 103 -16.67 13.68 -4.12
C ILE A 103 -16.45 15.04 -3.43
N LYS A 104 -16.49 15.00 -2.10
CA LYS A 104 -16.19 16.13 -1.22
C LYS A 104 -14.97 15.87 -0.34
N ASN A 105 -14.85 14.65 0.17
CA ASN A 105 -13.79 14.25 1.08
C ASN A 105 -12.84 13.26 0.42
N VAL A 106 -11.54 13.40 0.71
CA VAL A 106 -10.53 12.48 0.27
C VAL A 106 -9.71 11.95 1.46
N LEU A 107 -9.63 10.64 1.59
CA LEU A 107 -8.98 9.93 2.68
C LEU A 107 -7.71 9.27 2.20
N SER A 108 -6.60 9.43 2.92
CA SER A 108 -5.35 8.70 2.68
C SER A 108 -4.36 8.89 3.83
N HIS A 109 -3.21 8.21 3.75
CA HIS A 109 -2.04 8.55 4.54
C HIS A 109 -1.57 9.98 4.21
N ALA A 110 -1.03 10.69 5.20
CA ALA A 110 -0.57 12.07 5.04
C ALA A 110 0.36 12.26 3.83
N GLN A 111 1.27 11.33 3.60
CA GLN A 111 2.19 11.34 2.46
C GLN A 111 1.44 11.23 1.12
N GLY A 112 0.45 10.34 1.00
CA GLY A 112 -0.36 10.19 -0.20
C GLY A 112 -1.16 11.46 -0.52
N LEU A 113 -1.74 12.11 0.50
CA LEU A 113 -2.42 13.40 0.34
C LEU A 113 -1.44 14.49 -0.14
N SER A 114 -0.29 14.61 0.48
CA SER A 114 0.75 15.58 0.08
C SER A 114 1.21 15.39 -1.36
N GLN A 115 1.43 14.14 -1.77
CA GLN A 115 1.84 13.80 -3.14
C GLN A 115 0.76 14.07 -4.19
N CYS A 116 -0.51 14.23 -3.77
CA CYS A 116 -1.65 14.52 -4.66
C CYS A 116 -2.24 15.91 -4.42
N SER A 117 -1.53 16.80 -3.72
CA SER A 117 -2.05 18.09 -3.27
C SER A 117 -2.55 19.00 -4.42
N ASN A 118 -1.92 18.97 -5.60
CA ASN A 118 -2.37 19.74 -6.76
C ASN A 118 -3.74 19.27 -7.25
N PHE A 119 -3.95 17.95 -7.33
CA PHE A 119 -5.23 17.36 -7.72
C PHE A 119 -6.33 17.69 -6.68
N ILE A 120 -6.01 17.56 -5.40
CA ILE A 120 -6.92 17.85 -4.28
C ILE A 120 -7.38 19.30 -4.32
N LYS A 121 -6.45 20.25 -4.45
CA LYS A 121 -6.75 21.69 -4.56
C LYS A 121 -7.57 22.03 -5.79
N LYS A 122 -7.21 21.49 -6.97
CA LYS A 122 -7.92 21.73 -8.23
C LYS A 122 -9.40 21.33 -8.15
N ASN A 123 -9.72 20.27 -7.41
CA ASN A 123 -11.07 19.75 -7.28
C ASN A 123 -11.78 20.19 -5.99
N ASN A 124 -11.16 21.09 -5.19
CA ASN A 124 -11.70 21.59 -3.91
C ASN A 124 -12.08 20.47 -2.93
N LEU A 125 -11.26 19.41 -2.85
CA LEU A 125 -11.51 18.28 -1.96
C LEU A 125 -11.00 18.57 -0.55
N ILE A 126 -11.70 18.03 0.45
CA ILE A 126 -11.32 18.13 1.87
C ILE A 126 -10.46 16.93 2.25
N GLU A 127 -9.24 17.20 2.72
CA GLU A 127 -8.29 16.18 3.13
C GLU A 127 -8.66 15.58 4.49
N ASN A 128 -8.63 14.26 4.57
CA ASN A 128 -8.83 13.48 5.81
C ASN A 128 -7.68 12.49 5.98
N VAL A 129 -6.75 12.80 6.87
CA VAL A 129 -5.60 11.95 7.16
C VAL A 129 -6.03 10.65 7.84
N ARG A 130 -5.50 9.52 7.37
CA ARG A 130 -5.69 8.18 7.91
C ARG A 130 -4.36 7.47 8.10
N ALA A 131 -4.40 6.30 8.75
CA ALA A 131 -3.20 5.52 9.09
C ALA A 131 -2.46 5.00 7.84
N ASP A 132 -3.19 4.59 6.80
CA ASP A 132 -2.62 4.08 5.56
C ASP A 132 -3.55 4.28 4.35
N THR A 133 -2.99 4.12 3.14
CA THR A 133 -3.70 4.34 1.86
C THR A 133 -4.73 3.24 1.59
N ALA A 134 -4.35 1.98 1.76
CA ALA A 134 -5.21 0.83 1.46
C ALA A 134 -6.35 0.69 2.49
N GLY A 135 -6.07 0.95 3.78
CA GLY A 135 -7.10 1.01 4.82
C GLY A 135 -8.09 2.14 4.60
N SER A 136 -7.66 3.25 3.97
CA SER A 136 -8.59 4.30 3.54
C SER A 136 -9.57 3.78 2.48
N ALA A 137 -9.09 3.02 1.49
CA ALA A 137 -9.95 2.39 0.49
C ALA A 137 -10.93 1.37 1.12
N GLU A 138 -10.46 0.57 2.08
CA GLU A 138 -11.31 -0.32 2.86
C GLU A 138 -12.44 0.43 3.57
N LEU A 139 -12.11 1.59 4.18
CA LEU A 139 -13.06 2.41 4.89
C LEU A 139 -14.14 3.00 3.95
N ILE A 140 -13.76 3.47 2.74
CA ILE A 140 -14.73 3.92 1.73
C ILE A 140 -15.71 2.80 1.38
N SER A 141 -15.21 1.60 1.13
CA SER A 141 -16.05 0.45 0.81
C SER A 141 -17.02 0.09 1.94
N LYS A 142 -16.57 0.15 3.20
CA LYS A 142 -17.39 -0.17 4.37
C LYS A 142 -18.43 0.90 4.70
N ASN A 143 -18.05 2.17 4.64
CA ASN A 143 -18.94 3.27 5.03
C ASN A 143 -20.02 3.55 3.99
N ASN A 144 -19.78 3.22 2.73
CA ASN A 144 -20.72 3.37 1.61
C ASN A 144 -21.25 4.82 1.46
N ILE A 145 -20.36 5.82 1.63
CA ILE A 145 -20.69 7.24 1.50
C ILE A 145 -20.18 7.73 0.15
N ILE A 146 -21.08 8.10 -0.76
CA ILE A 146 -20.74 8.46 -2.15
C ILE A 146 -19.87 9.72 -2.25
N SER A 147 -19.95 10.61 -1.28
CA SER A 147 -19.15 11.84 -1.25
C SER A 147 -17.72 11.66 -0.74
N ASP A 148 -17.37 10.45 -0.35
CA ASP A 148 -16.04 10.11 0.16
C ASP A 148 -15.27 9.28 -0.85
N ALA A 149 -13.98 9.58 -1.01
CA ALA A 149 -13.06 8.84 -1.85
C ALA A 149 -11.74 8.59 -1.14
N ALA A 150 -10.98 7.58 -1.58
CA ALA A 150 -9.64 7.30 -1.08
C ALA A 150 -8.58 7.60 -2.14
N ILE A 151 -7.40 8.04 -1.72
CA ILE A 151 -6.19 8.00 -2.55
C ILE A 151 -5.42 6.74 -2.21
N ALA A 152 -5.37 5.81 -3.16
CA ALA A 152 -4.72 4.51 -2.98
C ALA A 152 -4.31 3.86 -4.33
N SER A 153 -3.83 2.63 -4.25
CA SER A 153 -3.40 1.85 -5.41
C SER A 153 -4.59 1.28 -6.20
N LYS A 154 -4.38 0.94 -7.48
CA LYS A 154 -5.37 0.19 -8.27
C LYS A 154 -5.70 -1.19 -7.69
N LEU A 155 -4.75 -1.81 -6.99
CA LEU A 155 -4.99 -3.08 -6.30
C LEU A 155 -6.01 -2.91 -5.18
N SER A 156 -5.93 -1.81 -4.42
CA SER A 156 -6.94 -1.47 -3.40
C SER A 156 -8.34 -1.34 -4.02
N ALA A 157 -8.45 -0.68 -5.19
CA ALA A 157 -9.74 -0.60 -5.89
C ALA A 157 -10.31 -2.00 -6.17
N LYS A 158 -9.49 -2.91 -6.70
CA LYS A 158 -9.89 -4.28 -7.01
C LYS A 158 -10.30 -5.08 -5.76
N ILE A 159 -9.50 -4.99 -4.69
CA ILE A 159 -9.74 -5.74 -3.44
C ILE A 159 -11.03 -5.27 -2.76
N TYR A 160 -11.22 -3.95 -2.68
CA TYR A 160 -12.34 -3.36 -1.94
C TYR A 160 -13.55 -3.03 -2.82
N LYS A 161 -13.55 -3.46 -4.09
CA LYS A 161 -14.64 -3.30 -5.06
C LYS A 161 -15.04 -1.83 -5.24
N LEU A 162 -14.03 -0.97 -5.38
CA LEU A 162 -14.19 0.45 -5.69
C LEU A 162 -13.88 0.73 -7.16
N ASP A 163 -14.47 1.78 -7.69
CA ASP A 163 -14.14 2.28 -9.02
C ASP A 163 -12.95 3.26 -8.94
N VAL A 164 -12.10 3.22 -9.97
CA VAL A 164 -11.05 4.22 -10.17
C VAL A 164 -11.69 5.43 -10.85
N ILE A 165 -11.96 6.48 -10.10
CA ILE A 165 -12.56 7.73 -10.62
C ILE A 165 -11.55 8.49 -11.48
N THR A 166 -10.31 8.58 -11.00
CA THR A 166 -9.20 9.24 -11.71
C THR A 166 -7.89 8.54 -11.40
N SER A 167 -7.10 8.23 -12.43
CA SER A 167 -5.79 7.58 -12.29
C SER A 167 -4.65 8.60 -12.33
N ASN A 168 -3.52 8.23 -11.69
CA ASN A 168 -2.25 8.93 -11.78
C ASN A 168 -2.38 10.40 -11.39
N ILE A 169 -2.89 10.64 -10.18
CA ILE A 169 -3.20 11.97 -9.64
C ILE A 169 -2.04 12.57 -8.84
N GLU A 170 -0.93 11.87 -8.74
CA GLU A 170 0.29 12.36 -8.08
C GLU A 170 0.85 13.61 -8.78
N ASN A 171 1.45 14.52 -7.99
CA ASN A 171 2.03 15.77 -8.47
C ASN A 171 3.24 15.53 -9.40
N GLU A 172 4.06 14.52 -9.08
CA GLU A 172 5.26 14.14 -9.81
C GLU A 172 5.13 12.72 -10.36
N LYS A 173 5.32 12.57 -11.66
CA LYS A 173 5.33 11.26 -12.31
C LYS A 173 6.65 10.54 -12.03
N GLY A 174 6.57 9.27 -11.65
CA GLY A 174 7.76 8.43 -11.48
C GLY A 174 8.36 8.47 -10.06
N ASN A 175 7.50 8.60 -9.08
CA ASN A 175 7.87 8.46 -7.68
C ASN A 175 7.91 6.97 -7.26
#